data_a5e4a320d3e2577a5922cacec0f23198
#
_entry.id   a5e4a320d3e2577a5922cacec0f23198
#
_cell.length_a   1.000
_cell.length_b   1.000
_cell.length_c   1.000
_cell.angle_alpha   90.00
_cell.angle_beta   90.00
_cell.angle_gamma   90.00
#
_symmetry.space_group_name_H-M   'P 1'
#
loop_
_entity.id
_entity.type
_entity.pdbx_description
1 polymer ?
#
loop_
_entity_poly.entity_id
_entity_poly.type
_entity_poly.pdbx_seq_one_letter_code
_entity_poly.pdbx_strand_id
1 'polypeptide(L)'
;MLLGAPGSGKGTQAKLLVEKYKIPQMSTGDLLRAEVSAGSDLGKRAKAAMDAGQLVPDEIVLGMIQARLAKSDAKNGFILDGFPRNIPQAQALDAMLARLGQPLQLALLVDVDTDVLMKRLTGRRSCSNNSCGAIYNIHFSAP
;
A
#
# COMPACT_ATOMS: atom_id res chain seq x y z
N MET A 1 1.50 10.92 -1.44
CA MET A 1 1.47 9.48 -1.81
C MET A 1 2.80 9.06 -2.41
N LEU A 2 3.12 7.76 -2.34
CA LEU A 2 4.31 7.18 -2.92
C LEU A 2 3.93 6.31 -4.13
N LEU A 3 4.52 6.63 -5.27
CA LEU A 3 4.37 5.93 -6.54
C LEU A 3 5.69 5.25 -6.92
N GLY A 4 5.64 4.26 -7.78
CA GLY A 4 6.80 3.54 -8.30
C GLY A 4 6.57 2.03 -8.38
N ALA A 5 7.45 1.33 -9.06
CA ALA A 5 7.34 -0.10 -9.28
C ALA A 5 7.49 -0.92 -7.98
N PRO A 6 6.95 -2.15 -7.92
CA PRO A 6 7.32 -3.09 -6.86
C PRO A 6 8.84 -3.25 -6.79
N GLY A 7 9.43 -3.27 -5.59
CA GLY A 7 10.88 -3.34 -5.42
C GLY A 7 11.65 -2.02 -5.56
N SER A 8 11.00 -0.89 -5.88
CA SER A 8 11.67 0.42 -5.98
C SER A 8 12.16 0.98 -4.63
N GLY A 9 11.64 0.46 -3.50
CA GLY A 9 12.00 0.92 -2.17
C GLY A 9 10.95 1.78 -1.48
N LYS A 10 9.76 1.96 -2.08
CA LYS A 10 8.64 2.74 -1.48
C LYS A 10 8.37 2.39 -0.03
N GLY A 11 8.20 1.11 0.28
CA GLY A 11 7.89 0.67 1.63
C GLY A 11 8.99 1.00 2.64
N THR A 12 10.26 0.96 2.23
CA THR A 12 11.40 1.36 3.06
C THR A 12 11.35 2.86 3.34
N GLN A 13 11.14 3.66 2.30
CA GLN A 13 11.03 5.12 2.45
C GLN A 13 9.79 5.51 3.24
N ALA A 14 8.67 4.83 3.04
CA ALA A 14 7.45 5.06 3.82
C ALA A 14 7.69 4.85 5.31
N LYS A 15 8.39 3.80 5.72
CA LYS A 15 8.71 3.54 7.14
C LYS A 15 9.51 4.68 7.76
N LEU A 16 10.52 5.21 7.06
CA LEU A 16 11.31 6.35 7.53
C LEU A 16 10.44 7.62 7.67
N LEU A 17 9.53 7.85 6.73
CA LEU A 17 8.60 8.97 6.81
C LEU A 17 7.60 8.82 7.96
N VAL A 18 7.06 7.61 8.17
CA VAL A 18 6.19 7.30 9.32
C VAL A 18 6.90 7.60 10.63
N GLU A 19 8.15 7.15 10.77
CA GLU A 19 8.95 7.38 11.96
C GLU A 19 9.23 8.86 12.19
N LYS A 20 9.57 9.60 11.13
CA LYS A 20 9.90 11.02 11.19
C LYS A 20 8.69 11.91 11.46
N TYR A 21 7.59 11.68 10.75
CA TYR A 21 6.42 12.58 10.78
C TYR A 21 5.28 12.07 11.66
N LYS A 22 5.37 10.85 12.19
CA LYS A 22 4.34 10.22 13.03
C LYS A 22 2.97 10.14 12.36
N ILE A 23 2.95 9.95 11.03
CA ILE A 23 1.72 9.78 10.23
C ILE A 23 1.64 8.34 9.72
N PRO A 24 0.45 7.74 9.61
CA PRO A 24 0.30 6.35 9.23
C PRO A 24 0.61 6.11 7.75
N GLN A 25 1.22 4.96 7.45
CA GLN A 25 1.30 4.39 6.09
C GLN A 25 0.04 3.56 5.82
N MET A 26 -0.53 3.74 4.66
CA MET A 26 -1.66 2.97 4.14
C MET A 26 -1.21 2.23 2.88
N SER A 27 -0.71 1.02 3.06
CA SER A 27 -0.41 0.10 1.97
C SER A 27 -1.68 -0.67 1.61
N THR A 28 -2.10 -0.62 0.35
CA THR A 28 -3.31 -1.36 -0.08
C THR A 28 -3.19 -2.86 0.14
N GLY A 29 -2.00 -3.42 -0.03
CA GLY A 29 -1.76 -4.83 0.25
C GLY A 29 -1.92 -5.19 1.72
N ASP A 30 -1.45 -4.33 2.64
CA ASP A 30 -1.57 -4.55 4.08
C ASP A 30 -3.01 -4.35 4.54
N LEU A 31 -3.69 -3.32 4.03
CA LEU A 31 -5.12 -3.10 4.30
C LEU A 31 -5.95 -4.31 3.87
N LEU A 32 -5.70 -4.82 2.67
CA LEU A 32 -6.39 -5.99 2.14
C LEU A 32 -6.17 -7.22 3.04
N ARG A 33 -4.94 -7.51 3.42
CA ARG A 33 -4.61 -8.62 4.33
C ARG A 33 -5.28 -8.45 5.71
N ALA A 34 -5.27 -7.25 6.25
CA ALA A 34 -5.90 -6.95 7.54
C ALA A 34 -7.42 -7.16 7.48
N GLU A 35 -8.11 -6.68 6.45
CA GLU A 35 -9.56 -6.84 6.29
C GLU A 35 -9.94 -8.31 6.08
N VAL A 36 -9.16 -9.05 5.28
CA VAL A 36 -9.37 -10.51 5.10
C VAL A 36 -9.19 -11.25 6.41
N SER A 37 -8.14 -10.93 7.18
CA SER A 37 -7.87 -11.57 8.48
C SER A 37 -8.93 -11.22 9.53
N ALA A 38 -9.46 -10.01 9.50
CA ALA A 38 -10.54 -9.56 10.39
C ALA A 38 -11.91 -10.16 10.02
N GLY A 39 -12.06 -10.75 8.83
CA GLY A 39 -13.32 -11.30 8.35
C GLY A 39 -14.41 -10.24 8.13
N SER A 40 -14.02 -8.99 7.88
CA SER A 40 -14.94 -7.90 7.58
C SER A 40 -15.71 -8.18 6.27
N ASP A 41 -16.80 -7.48 6.02
CA ASP A 41 -17.56 -7.65 4.79
C ASP A 41 -16.72 -7.27 3.54
N LEU A 42 -15.90 -6.22 3.64
CA LEU A 42 -14.94 -5.87 2.59
C LEU A 42 -13.88 -6.96 2.42
N GLY A 43 -13.37 -7.52 3.52
CA GLY A 43 -12.40 -8.60 3.53
C GLY A 43 -12.94 -9.88 2.90
N LYS A 44 -14.19 -10.27 3.20
CA LYS A 44 -14.85 -11.45 2.60
C LYS A 44 -15.01 -11.27 1.08
N ARG A 45 -15.47 -10.10 0.63
CA ARG A 45 -15.61 -9.78 -0.80
C ARG A 45 -14.25 -9.77 -1.50
N ALA A 46 -13.25 -9.19 -0.88
CA ALA A 46 -11.89 -9.17 -1.40
C ALA A 46 -11.31 -10.58 -1.52
N LYS A 47 -11.49 -11.41 -0.48
CA LYS A 47 -11.04 -12.80 -0.47
C LYS A 47 -11.71 -13.61 -1.58
N ALA A 48 -13.01 -13.45 -1.79
CA ALA A 48 -13.73 -14.15 -2.85
C ALA A 48 -13.16 -13.85 -4.25
N ALA A 49 -12.83 -12.57 -4.53
CA ALA A 49 -12.17 -12.18 -5.78
C ALA A 49 -10.77 -12.79 -5.91
N MET A 50 -9.98 -12.77 -4.83
CA MET A 50 -8.63 -13.35 -4.81
C MET A 50 -8.65 -14.87 -5.00
N ASP A 51 -9.56 -15.60 -4.34
CA ASP A 51 -9.72 -17.05 -4.46
C ASP A 51 -10.16 -17.45 -5.88
N ALA A 52 -10.91 -16.57 -6.55
CA ALA A 52 -11.28 -16.74 -7.96
C ALA A 52 -10.16 -16.32 -8.96
N GLY A 53 -8.98 -15.91 -8.47
CA GLY A 53 -7.88 -15.42 -9.31
C GLY A 53 -8.16 -14.09 -10.00
N GLN A 54 -9.15 -13.34 -9.53
CA GLN A 54 -9.55 -12.05 -10.08
C GLN A 54 -8.86 -10.90 -9.33
N LEU A 55 -8.77 -9.74 -9.99
CA LEU A 55 -8.36 -8.52 -9.32
C LEU A 55 -9.46 -8.08 -8.34
N VAL A 56 -9.04 -7.60 -7.16
CA VAL A 56 -9.98 -7.01 -6.20
C VAL A 56 -10.59 -5.76 -6.82
N PRO A 57 -11.92 -5.65 -6.87
CA PRO A 57 -12.60 -4.48 -7.44
C PRO A 57 -12.17 -3.16 -6.81
N ASP A 58 -12.05 -2.11 -7.62
CA ASP A 58 -11.59 -0.78 -7.19
C ASP A 58 -12.45 -0.19 -6.06
N GLU A 59 -13.75 -0.44 -6.09
CA GLU A 59 -14.68 0.00 -5.03
C GLU A 59 -14.37 -0.59 -3.66
N ILE A 60 -13.90 -1.85 -3.61
CA ILE A 60 -13.50 -2.51 -2.35
C ILE A 60 -12.22 -1.84 -1.83
N VAL A 61 -11.25 -1.60 -2.70
CA VAL A 61 -9.99 -0.93 -2.33
C VAL A 61 -10.25 0.48 -1.83
N LEU A 62 -11.10 1.24 -2.53
CA LEU A 62 -11.52 2.59 -2.12
C LEU A 62 -12.26 2.58 -0.79
N GLY A 63 -13.17 1.63 -0.58
CA GLY A 63 -13.88 1.46 0.69
C GLY A 63 -12.94 1.20 1.87
N MET A 64 -11.93 0.35 1.68
CA MET A 64 -10.90 0.09 2.70
C MET A 64 -10.07 1.34 3.01
N ILE A 65 -9.65 2.09 1.99
CA ILE A 65 -8.92 3.35 2.15
C ILE A 65 -9.79 4.37 2.90
N GLN A 66 -11.04 4.53 2.53
CA GLN A 66 -11.98 5.44 3.18
C GLN A 66 -12.15 5.08 4.66
N ALA A 67 -12.38 3.81 4.98
CA ALA A 67 -12.49 3.34 6.36
C ALA A 67 -11.21 3.60 7.16
N ARG A 68 -10.04 3.46 6.52
CA ARG A 68 -8.74 3.73 7.15
C ARG A 68 -8.51 5.22 7.40
N LEU A 69 -8.86 6.08 6.46
CA LEU A 69 -8.75 7.54 6.56
C LEU A 69 -9.68 8.12 7.65
N ALA A 70 -10.79 7.46 7.94
CA ALA A 70 -11.71 7.88 9.00
C ALA A 70 -11.15 7.68 10.42
N LYS A 71 -10.06 6.92 10.59
CA LYS A 71 -9.43 6.72 11.91
C LYS A 71 -8.73 8.00 12.38
N SER A 72 -8.71 8.19 13.70
CA SER A 72 -8.19 9.41 14.34
C SER A 72 -6.70 9.67 14.05
N ASP A 73 -5.90 8.61 13.88
CA ASP A 73 -4.47 8.71 13.60
C ASP A 73 -4.15 9.25 12.19
N ALA A 74 -5.12 9.19 11.26
CA ALA A 74 -4.97 9.72 9.91
C ALA A 74 -5.29 11.22 9.78
N LYS A 75 -5.83 11.85 10.82
CA LYS A 75 -6.24 13.27 10.77
C LYS A 75 -5.07 14.24 10.58
N ASN A 76 -3.89 13.88 11.07
CA ASN A 76 -2.70 14.73 10.99
C ASN A 76 -1.89 14.49 9.69
N GLY A 77 -2.37 13.65 8.81
CA GLY A 77 -1.73 13.28 7.56
C GLY A 77 -1.60 11.78 7.40
N PHE A 78 -1.21 11.34 6.21
CA PHE A 78 -1.06 9.93 5.87
C PHE A 78 -0.14 9.74 4.66
N ILE A 79 0.34 8.53 4.48
CA ILE A 79 1.11 8.11 3.31
C ILE A 79 0.33 7.01 2.60
N LEU A 80 -0.10 7.23 1.35
CA LEU A 80 -0.62 6.17 0.50
C LEU A 80 0.54 5.47 -0.21
N ASP A 81 0.58 4.15 -0.15
CA ASP A 81 1.59 3.31 -0.78
C ASP A 81 0.91 2.24 -1.65
N GLY A 82 1.24 2.27 -2.96
CA GLY A 82 0.70 1.32 -3.92
C GLY A 82 -0.73 1.59 -4.38
N PHE A 83 -1.22 2.81 -4.19
CA PHE A 83 -2.51 3.29 -4.66
C PHE A 83 -2.44 4.82 -4.91
N PRO A 84 -3.08 5.35 -5.96
CA PRO A 84 -3.84 4.66 -7.02
C PRO A 84 -2.92 3.94 -8.03
N ARG A 85 -3.49 3.02 -8.82
CA ARG A 85 -2.78 2.24 -9.84
C ARG A 85 -3.27 2.53 -11.27
N ASN A 86 -4.38 3.21 -11.38
CA ASN A 86 -4.96 3.62 -12.66
C ASN A 86 -5.67 4.97 -12.53
N ILE A 87 -6.06 5.57 -13.65
CA ILE A 87 -6.70 6.88 -13.67
C ILE A 87 -8.07 6.88 -12.96
N PRO A 88 -8.98 5.90 -13.16
CA PRO A 88 -10.22 5.86 -12.42
C PRO A 88 -10.04 5.84 -10.90
N GLN A 89 -9.08 5.08 -10.39
CA GLN A 89 -8.75 5.08 -8.96
C GLN A 89 -8.24 6.45 -8.49
N ALA A 90 -7.43 7.14 -9.30
CA ALA A 90 -6.92 8.46 -8.96
C ALA A 90 -8.07 9.48 -8.87
N GLN A 91 -8.98 9.49 -9.83
CA GLN A 91 -10.14 10.37 -9.84
C GLN A 91 -11.08 10.11 -8.65
N ALA A 92 -11.32 8.85 -8.32
CA ALA A 92 -12.13 8.46 -7.18
C ALA A 92 -11.46 8.84 -5.85
N LEU A 93 -10.14 8.71 -5.75
CA LEU A 93 -9.36 9.15 -4.60
C LEU A 93 -9.44 10.67 -4.42
N ASP A 94 -9.25 11.44 -5.48
CA ASP A 94 -9.33 12.90 -5.41
C ASP A 94 -10.69 13.37 -4.93
N ALA A 95 -11.77 12.79 -5.47
CA ALA A 95 -13.13 13.09 -5.04
C ALA A 95 -13.38 12.70 -3.58
N MET A 96 -12.81 11.59 -3.12
CA MET A 96 -12.89 11.15 -1.72
C MET A 96 -12.14 12.12 -0.78
N LEU A 97 -10.89 12.45 -1.10
CA LEU A 97 -10.06 13.33 -0.29
C LEU A 97 -10.64 14.76 -0.21
N ALA A 98 -11.20 15.25 -1.31
CA ALA A 98 -11.91 16.53 -1.32
C ALA A 98 -13.10 16.54 -0.35
N ARG A 99 -13.91 15.48 -0.33
CA ARG A 99 -15.04 15.35 0.61
C ARG A 99 -14.60 15.25 2.07
N LEU A 100 -13.43 14.67 2.31
CA LEU A 100 -12.85 14.55 3.66
C LEU A 100 -12.11 15.82 4.11
N GLY A 101 -11.94 16.81 3.23
CA GLY A 101 -11.14 18.01 3.52
C GLY A 101 -9.65 17.72 3.71
N GLN A 102 -9.15 16.64 3.13
CA GLN A 102 -7.76 16.17 3.23
C GLN A 102 -7.10 16.07 1.84
N PRO A 103 -6.91 17.19 1.13
CA PRO A 103 -6.36 17.17 -0.22
C PRO A 103 -4.95 16.57 -0.23
N LEU A 104 -4.60 15.91 -1.32
CA LEU A 104 -3.26 15.37 -1.53
C LEU A 104 -2.26 16.52 -1.71
N GLN A 105 -1.26 16.61 -0.82
CA GLN A 105 -0.23 17.65 -0.91
C GLN A 105 0.91 17.26 -1.86
N LEU A 106 1.25 15.97 -1.95
CA LEU A 106 2.42 15.52 -2.71
C LEU A 106 2.22 14.11 -3.27
N ALA A 107 2.56 13.95 -4.55
CA ALA A 107 2.77 12.67 -5.20
C ALA A 107 4.27 12.53 -5.52
N LEU A 108 4.91 11.50 -4.96
CA LEU A 108 6.34 11.27 -5.08
C LEU A 108 6.60 9.95 -5.81
N LEU A 109 7.24 10.03 -6.96
CA LEU A 109 7.65 8.87 -7.72
C LEU A 109 9.03 8.39 -7.23
N VAL A 110 9.10 7.14 -6.77
CA VAL A 110 10.37 6.46 -6.49
C VAL A 110 10.76 5.69 -7.74
N ASP A 111 11.58 6.32 -8.57
CA ASP A 111 12.06 5.76 -9.81
C ASP A 111 13.36 4.99 -9.59
N VAL A 112 13.54 3.88 -10.29
CA VAL A 112 14.70 2.98 -10.20
C VAL A 112 14.96 2.39 -11.57
N ASP A 113 16.23 2.34 -11.95
CA ASP A 113 16.70 1.65 -13.15
C ASP A 113 16.15 0.23 -13.26
N THR A 114 15.72 -0.16 -14.46
CA THR A 114 15.02 -1.43 -14.70
C THR A 114 15.90 -2.65 -14.34
N ASP A 115 17.20 -2.61 -14.62
CA ASP A 115 18.10 -3.74 -14.34
C ASP A 115 18.30 -3.91 -12.83
N VAL A 116 18.41 -2.79 -12.11
CA VAL A 116 18.46 -2.79 -10.65
C VAL A 116 17.15 -3.30 -10.08
N LEU A 117 16.02 -2.87 -10.66
CA LEU A 117 14.70 -3.29 -10.24
C LEU A 117 14.51 -4.80 -10.42
N MET A 118 14.92 -5.34 -11.56
CA MET A 118 14.86 -6.79 -11.82
C MET A 118 15.67 -7.59 -10.79
N LYS A 119 16.89 -7.17 -10.48
CA LYS A 119 17.70 -7.80 -9.42
C LYS A 119 17.02 -7.75 -8.06
N ARG A 120 16.38 -6.63 -7.71
CA ARG A 120 15.64 -6.48 -6.47
C ARG A 120 14.40 -7.40 -6.41
N LEU A 121 13.65 -7.49 -7.50
CA LEU A 121 12.43 -8.31 -7.57
C LEU A 121 12.75 -9.81 -7.52
N THR A 122 13.67 -10.27 -8.35
CA THR A 122 14.04 -11.70 -8.42
C THR A 122 14.77 -12.17 -7.17
N GLY A 123 15.51 -11.27 -6.51
CA GLY A 123 16.23 -11.55 -5.28
C GLY A 123 15.40 -11.45 -4.00
N ARG A 124 14.19 -10.90 -4.06
CA ARG A 124 13.36 -10.68 -2.86
C ARG A 124 12.95 -11.99 -2.20
N ARG A 125 13.10 -12.05 -0.90
CA ARG A 125 12.63 -13.15 -0.04
C ARG A 125 11.88 -12.57 1.15
N SER A 126 10.80 -13.23 1.54
CA SER A 126 10.03 -12.87 2.74
C SER A 126 10.21 -13.96 3.78
N CYS A 127 10.31 -13.59 5.03
CA CYS A 127 10.33 -14.55 6.13
C CYS A 127 9.03 -15.38 6.10
N SER A 128 9.15 -16.69 6.24
CA SER A 128 7.99 -17.60 6.28
C SER A 128 7.19 -17.48 7.58
N ASN A 129 7.77 -16.88 8.61
CA ASN A 129 7.04 -16.57 9.84
C ASN A 129 6.15 -15.35 9.62
N ASN A 130 4.84 -15.56 9.61
CA ASN A 130 3.83 -14.53 9.35
C ASN A 130 3.89 -13.34 10.35
N SER A 131 4.37 -13.57 11.57
CA SER A 131 4.53 -12.51 12.57
C SER A 131 5.80 -11.67 12.40
N CYS A 132 6.77 -12.15 11.63
CA CYS A 132 8.07 -11.50 11.48
C CYS A 132 8.02 -10.33 10.48
N GLY A 133 7.36 -10.50 9.33
CA GLY A 133 7.26 -9.50 8.27
C GLY A 133 8.60 -9.03 7.67
N ALA A 134 9.72 -9.69 8.00
CA ALA A 134 11.04 -9.32 7.50
C ALA A 134 11.17 -9.64 6.01
N ILE A 135 11.80 -8.73 5.29
CA ILE A 135 12.07 -8.86 3.87
C ILE A 135 13.57 -8.81 3.66
N TYR A 136 14.07 -9.78 2.94
CA TYR A 136 15.47 -9.94 2.57
C TYR A 136 15.66 -9.87 1.06
N ASN A 137 16.90 -9.75 0.62
CA ASN A 137 17.26 -9.85 -0.78
C ASN A 137 18.57 -10.61 -0.93
N ILE A 138 18.57 -11.66 -1.74
CA ILE A 138 19.74 -12.54 -1.93
C ILE A 138 20.95 -11.83 -2.54
N HIS A 139 20.73 -10.68 -3.21
CA HIS A 139 21.80 -9.92 -3.86
C HIS A 139 22.31 -8.75 -3.03
N PHE A 140 21.47 -8.21 -2.11
CA PHE A 140 21.78 -6.96 -1.42
C PHE A 140 21.72 -7.05 0.11
N SER A 141 20.96 -7.97 0.66
CA SER A 141 20.72 -8.13 2.10
C SER A 141 20.23 -9.54 2.39
N ALA A 142 21.17 -10.49 2.45
CA ALA A 142 20.87 -11.88 2.86
C ALA A 142 20.32 -11.93 4.29
N PRO A 143 19.57 -13.00 4.64
CA PRO A 143 19.08 -13.20 6.00
C PRO A 143 20.22 -13.33 7.01
#